data_ff698e77b8e2d8ee131dd73cb8864dc5
#
_entry.id   ff698e77b8e2d8ee131dd73cb8864dc5
#
_cell.length_a   1.000
_cell.length_b   1.000
_cell.length_c   1.000
_cell.angle_alpha   90.00
_cell.angle_beta   90.00
_cell.angle_gamma   90.00
#
_symmetry.space_group_name_H-M   'P 1'
#
loop_
_entity.id
_entity.type
_entity.pdbx_description
1 polymer ?
#
loop_
_entity_poly.entity_id
_entity_poly.type
_entity_poly.pdbx_seq_one_letter_code
_entity_poly.pdbx_strand_id
1 'polypeptide(L)'
;QGESQIVYFYRAVDIRPFLGFEKNQMGVFVNMALSHSSIGEVLSSKLGTLAASLRAKLARDSIIRNSMITATKIHRAKDKNAVNITPDLDSSLDIQISSWSKFKCFDLDFGMGLGNPVAVRRPQFVTLEGLIYFMPKTLDGSVIVGLCLRNDDFDKIVLDDSFMRYCKVIG
;
A
#
# COMPACT_ATOMS: atom_id res chain seq x y z
N GLN A 1 -14.31 -20.26 0.95
CA GLN A 1 -12.96 -20.20 0.34
C GLN A 1 -12.08 -21.18 1.11
N GLY A 2 -11.35 -22.07 0.41
CA GLY A 2 -10.55 -23.09 1.08
C GLY A 2 -9.29 -22.49 1.73
N GLU A 3 -8.82 -23.06 2.84
CA GLU A 3 -7.62 -22.62 3.56
C GLU A 3 -6.35 -22.64 2.69
N SER A 4 -6.32 -23.45 1.64
CA SER A 4 -5.23 -23.52 0.67
C SER A 4 -5.22 -22.38 -0.37
N GLN A 5 -6.27 -21.55 -0.43
CA GLN A 5 -6.34 -20.44 -1.37
C GLN A 5 -5.26 -19.40 -1.04
N ILE A 6 -4.54 -18.93 -2.07
CA ILE A 6 -3.48 -17.94 -1.90
C ILE A 6 -4.07 -16.53 -1.98
N VAL A 7 -3.65 -15.68 -1.04
CA VAL A 7 -3.91 -14.24 -1.03
C VAL A 7 -2.61 -13.49 -1.28
N TYR A 8 -2.66 -12.49 -2.15
CA TYR A 8 -1.52 -11.65 -2.47
C TYR A 8 -1.61 -10.29 -1.77
N PHE A 9 -0.44 -9.79 -1.38
CA PHE A 9 -0.27 -8.47 -0.77
C PHE A 9 0.63 -7.64 -1.67
N TYR A 10 0.06 -6.65 -2.34
CA TYR A 10 0.76 -5.72 -3.20
C TYR A 10 1.05 -4.43 -2.42
N ARG A 11 2.32 -4.06 -2.30
CA ARG A 11 2.73 -2.84 -1.60
C ARG A 11 3.47 -1.91 -2.54
N ALA A 12 2.98 -0.68 -2.66
CA ALA A 12 3.69 0.37 -3.39
C ALA A 12 4.96 0.76 -2.64
N VAL A 13 6.10 0.72 -3.32
CA VAL A 13 7.43 1.02 -2.77
C VAL A 13 8.10 2.09 -3.61
N ASP A 14 8.57 3.17 -2.97
CA ASP A 14 9.49 4.12 -3.60
C ASP A 14 10.84 3.43 -3.82
N ILE A 15 11.23 3.28 -5.08
CA ILE A 15 12.46 2.58 -5.45
C ILE A 15 13.69 3.49 -5.52
N ARG A 16 13.55 4.82 -5.35
CA ARG A 16 14.69 5.77 -5.39
C ARG A 16 15.82 5.35 -4.45
N PRO A 17 15.58 5.06 -3.15
CA PRO A 17 16.65 4.70 -2.23
C PRO A 17 17.36 3.40 -2.58
N PHE A 18 16.67 2.50 -3.28
CA PHE A 18 17.20 1.19 -3.67
C PHE A 18 18.10 1.28 -4.90
N LEU A 19 17.79 2.21 -5.80
CA LEU A 19 18.50 2.41 -7.06
C LEU A 19 19.54 3.55 -7.00
N GLY A 20 19.73 4.19 -5.85
CA GLY A 20 20.70 5.26 -5.66
C GLY A 20 20.25 6.61 -6.21
N PHE A 21 18.96 6.80 -6.48
CA PHE A 21 18.42 8.10 -6.85
C PHE A 21 18.25 9.02 -5.63
N GLU A 22 18.33 10.32 -5.86
CA GLU A 22 18.05 11.33 -4.84
C GLU A 22 16.55 11.33 -4.48
N LYS A 23 16.23 11.74 -3.25
CA LYS A 23 14.83 11.80 -2.77
C LYS A 23 13.97 12.77 -3.57
N ASN A 24 14.55 13.86 -4.04
CA ASN A 24 13.91 14.92 -4.81
C ASN A 24 13.95 14.69 -6.32
N GLN A 25 14.53 13.57 -6.79
CA GLN A 25 14.53 13.20 -8.20
C GLN A 25 13.10 13.15 -8.71
N MET A 26 12.78 14.03 -9.68
CA MET A 26 11.47 14.07 -10.32
C MET A 26 11.20 12.80 -11.11
N GLY A 27 9.95 12.35 -11.12
CA GLY A 27 9.49 11.20 -11.86
C GLY A 27 8.75 10.17 -11.01
N VAL A 28 8.16 9.18 -11.67
CA VAL A 28 7.45 8.07 -11.03
C VAL A 28 8.44 6.93 -10.77
N PHE A 29 8.89 6.81 -9.53
CA PHE A 29 9.83 5.77 -9.08
C PHE A 29 9.14 4.83 -8.09
N VAL A 30 8.03 4.25 -8.52
CA VAL A 30 7.23 3.32 -7.72
C VAL A 30 7.22 1.96 -8.38
N ASN A 31 7.42 0.91 -7.59
CA ASN A 31 7.19 -0.47 -8.00
C ASN A 31 6.36 -1.18 -6.93
N MET A 32 5.78 -2.34 -7.29
CA MET A 32 5.00 -3.14 -6.36
C MET A 32 5.86 -4.25 -5.76
N ALA A 33 5.96 -4.25 -4.42
CA ALA A 33 6.50 -5.39 -3.69
C ALA A 33 5.38 -6.39 -3.46
N LEU A 34 5.56 -7.60 -4.00
CA LEU A 34 4.61 -8.69 -3.91
C LEU A 34 4.97 -9.63 -2.77
N SER A 35 3.98 -9.99 -1.97
CA SER A 35 4.04 -11.08 -0.99
C SER A 35 2.78 -11.93 -1.15
N HIS A 36 2.83 -13.17 -0.73
CA HIS A 36 1.66 -14.04 -0.70
C HIS A 36 1.71 -14.95 0.54
N SER A 37 0.54 -15.43 0.95
CA SER A 37 0.33 -16.47 1.95
C SER A 37 -0.94 -17.23 1.62
N SER A 38 -1.09 -18.44 2.14
CA SER A 38 -2.40 -19.09 2.10
C SER A 38 -3.34 -18.47 3.14
N ILE A 39 -4.65 -18.58 2.93
CA ILE A 39 -5.64 -18.13 3.92
C ILE A 39 -5.42 -18.87 5.25
N GLY A 40 -5.15 -20.18 5.22
CA GLY A 40 -4.85 -20.95 6.41
C GLY A 40 -3.64 -20.43 7.19
N GLU A 41 -2.54 -20.04 6.50
CA GLU A 41 -1.39 -19.41 7.14
C GLU A 41 -1.75 -18.05 7.77
N VAL A 42 -2.54 -17.23 7.09
CA VAL A 42 -2.98 -15.95 7.64
C VAL A 42 -3.82 -16.13 8.90
N LEU A 43 -4.76 -17.08 8.90
CA LEU A 43 -5.66 -17.33 10.02
C LEU A 43 -4.95 -17.99 11.23
N SER A 44 -3.98 -18.87 10.98
CA SER A 44 -3.28 -19.61 12.05
C SER A 44 -2.05 -18.88 12.62
N SER A 45 -1.51 -17.90 11.89
CA SER A 45 -0.28 -17.20 12.30
C SER A 45 -0.55 -16.10 13.32
N LYS A 46 0.41 -15.90 14.23
CA LYS A 46 0.41 -14.71 15.08
C LYS A 46 0.65 -13.46 14.24
N LEU A 47 0.00 -12.35 14.58
CA LEU A 47 0.15 -11.07 13.89
C LEU A 47 1.61 -10.64 13.71
N GLY A 48 2.45 -10.83 14.74
CA GLY A 48 3.88 -10.50 14.67
C GLY A 48 4.64 -11.34 13.63
N THR A 49 4.29 -12.62 13.46
CA THR A 49 4.88 -13.50 12.44
C THR A 49 4.52 -13.03 11.03
N LEU A 50 3.24 -12.69 10.80
CA LEU A 50 2.80 -12.13 9.51
C LEU A 50 3.50 -10.81 9.21
N ALA A 51 3.56 -9.91 10.18
CA ALA A 51 4.26 -8.63 10.03
C ALA A 51 5.75 -8.81 9.70
N ALA A 52 6.44 -9.73 10.35
CA ALA A 52 7.84 -10.06 10.07
C ALA A 52 8.02 -10.64 8.66
N SER A 53 7.14 -11.55 8.24
CA SER A 53 7.14 -12.12 6.88
C SER A 53 6.95 -11.02 5.83
N LEU A 54 5.95 -10.16 5.99
CA LEU A 54 5.71 -9.04 5.10
C LEU A 54 6.91 -8.08 5.06
N ARG A 55 7.57 -7.84 6.20
CA ARG A 55 8.77 -7.00 6.27
C ARG A 55 9.95 -7.61 5.53
N ALA A 56 10.17 -8.91 5.66
CA ALA A 56 11.27 -9.63 5.00
C ALA A 56 11.19 -9.52 3.46
N LYS A 57 9.99 -9.47 2.90
CA LYS A 57 9.78 -9.30 1.44
C LYS A 57 10.17 -7.90 0.92
N LEU A 58 10.46 -6.93 1.81
CA LEU A 58 11.03 -5.62 1.46
C LEU A 58 12.56 -5.62 1.48
N ALA A 59 13.21 -6.79 1.43
CA ALA A 59 14.66 -6.89 1.33
C ALA A 59 15.17 -6.15 0.07
N ARG A 60 16.28 -5.42 0.25
CA ARG A 60 16.88 -4.56 -0.78
C ARG A 60 17.05 -5.28 -2.12
N ASP A 61 17.67 -6.46 -2.10
CA ASP A 61 17.98 -7.21 -3.32
C ASP A 61 16.72 -7.66 -4.06
N SER A 62 15.66 -8.03 -3.33
CA SER A 62 14.37 -8.38 -3.92
C SER A 62 13.72 -7.17 -4.62
N ILE A 63 13.74 -6.00 -3.99
CA ILE A 63 13.21 -4.77 -4.57
C ILE A 63 13.99 -4.38 -5.83
N ILE A 64 15.33 -4.39 -5.78
CA ILE A 64 16.18 -4.07 -6.93
C ILE A 64 15.89 -5.04 -8.09
N ARG A 65 15.93 -6.34 -7.83
CA ARG A 65 15.69 -7.38 -8.85
C ARG A 65 14.32 -7.20 -9.52
N ASN A 66 13.27 -7.06 -8.72
CA ASN A 66 11.91 -6.91 -9.24
C ASN A 66 11.76 -5.61 -10.04
N SER A 67 12.41 -4.52 -9.61
CA SER A 67 12.40 -3.25 -10.33
C SER A 67 13.10 -3.36 -11.68
N MET A 68 14.23 -4.06 -11.75
CA MET A 68 14.93 -4.32 -13.02
C MET A 68 14.10 -5.18 -13.97
N ILE A 69 13.43 -6.21 -13.45
CA ILE A 69 12.54 -7.07 -14.25
C ILE A 69 11.38 -6.23 -14.81
N THR A 70 10.72 -5.42 -13.97
CA THR A 70 9.61 -4.56 -14.39
C THR A 70 10.06 -3.55 -15.45
N ALA A 71 11.18 -2.86 -15.21
CA ALA A 71 11.74 -1.91 -16.16
C ALA A 71 12.08 -2.57 -17.51
N THR A 72 12.66 -3.78 -17.48
CA THR A 72 12.97 -4.55 -18.68
C THR A 72 11.71 -4.95 -19.45
N LYS A 73 10.65 -5.37 -18.73
CA LYS A 73 9.35 -5.69 -19.36
C LYS A 73 8.78 -4.47 -20.06
N ILE A 74 8.74 -3.31 -19.36
CA ILE A 74 8.25 -2.06 -19.93
C ILE A 74 9.09 -1.63 -21.13
N HIS A 75 10.42 -1.71 -21.03
CA HIS A 75 11.32 -1.33 -22.12
C HIS A 75 11.11 -2.18 -23.39
N ARG A 76 10.91 -3.49 -23.23
CA ARG A 76 10.72 -4.44 -24.34
C ARG A 76 9.30 -4.49 -24.89
N ALA A 77 8.31 -3.96 -24.16
CA ALA A 77 6.94 -3.98 -24.60
C ALA A 77 6.74 -3.06 -25.83
N LYS A 78 6.07 -3.58 -26.86
CA LYS A 78 5.67 -2.79 -28.04
C LYS A 78 4.66 -1.72 -27.64
N ASP A 79 3.66 -2.10 -26.85
CA ASP A 79 2.73 -1.18 -26.20
C ASP A 79 3.01 -1.16 -24.69
N LYS A 80 3.52 -0.03 -24.21
CA LYS A 80 3.85 0.16 -22.78
C LYS A 80 2.62 0.24 -21.89
N ASN A 81 1.48 0.66 -22.44
CA ASN A 81 0.22 0.77 -21.70
C ASN A 81 -0.41 -0.61 -21.44
N ALA A 82 -0.04 -1.62 -22.24
CA ALA A 82 -0.48 -3.00 -22.05
C ALA A 82 0.31 -3.74 -20.95
N VAL A 83 1.38 -3.13 -20.40
CA VAL A 83 2.16 -3.78 -19.34
C VAL A 83 1.43 -3.67 -18.01
N ASN A 84 0.87 -4.80 -17.58
CA ASN A 84 0.29 -4.91 -16.24
C ASN A 84 1.37 -5.24 -15.21
N ILE A 85 1.48 -4.39 -14.16
CA ILE A 85 2.43 -4.57 -13.05
C ILE A 85 1.84 -5.38 -11.89
N THR A 86 0.54 -5.67 -11.94
CA THR A 86 -0.19 -6.53 -10.98
C THR A 86 -1.03 -7.57 -11.74
N PRO A 87 -0.39 -8.47 -12.53
CA PRO A 87 -1.11 -9.31 -13.50
C PRO A 87 -2.10 -10.29 -12.87
N ASP A 88 -1.82 -10.73 -11.65
CA ASP A 88 -2.57 -11.78 -10.97
C ASP A 88 -3.51 -11.20 -9.87
N LEU A 89 -3.76 -9.89 -9.89
CA LEU A 89 -4.58 -9.23 -8.88
C LEU A 89 -6.04 -9.64 -8.98
N ASP A 90 -6.54 -10.28 -7.91
CA ASP A 90 -7.95 -10.51 -7.65
C ASP A 90 -8.43 -9.55 -6.56
N SER A 91 -9.12 -8.48 -6.95
CA SER A 91 -9.57 -7.45 -6.02
C SER A 91 -10.55 -7.94 -4.95
N SER A 92 -11.20 -9.10 -5.17
CA SER A 92 -12.12 -9.69 -4.19
C SER A 92 -11.39 -10.45 -3.07
N LEU A 93 -10.10 -10.69 -3.22
CA LEU A 93 -9.29 -11.50 -2.30
C LEU A 93 -7.99 -10.79 -1.88
N ASP A 94 -7.35 -10.12 -2.82
CA ASP A 94 -6.01 -9.57 -2.65
C ASP A 94 -6.03 -8.20 -1.98
N ILE A 95 -4.94 -7.88 -1.29
CA ILE A 95 -4.78 -6.61 -0.59
C ILE A 95 -3.72 -5.76 -1.30
N GLN A 96 -4.10 -4.54 -1.62
CA GLN A 96 -3.18 -3.52 -2.11
C GLN A 96 -2.94 -2.45 -1.04
N ILE A 97 -1.68 -2.07 -0.85
CA ILE A 97 -1.31 -1.09 0.18
C ILE A 97 -0.54 0.07 -0.46
N SER A 98 -1.06 1.28 -0.27
CA SER A 98 -0.38 2.52 -0.61
C SER A 98 -0.17 3.35 0.65
N SER A 99 1.08 3.61 1.03
CA SER A 99 1.39 4.34 2.26
C SER A 99 2.04 5.68 1.99
N TRP A 100 1.40 6.74 2.44
CA TRP A 100 1.90 8.12 2.46
C TRP A 100 2.26 8.58 3.88
N SER A 101 2.20 7.67 4.87
CA SER A 101 2.38 7.99 6.29
C SER A 101 3.73 8.63 6.62
N LYS A 102 4.73 8.49 5.74
CA LYS A 102 6.05 9.11 5.89
C LYS A 102 6.20 10.46 5.20
N PHE A 103 5.19 10.89 4.43
CA PHE A 103 5.23 12.19 3.78
C PHE A 103 4.92 13.29 4.79
N LYS A 104 5.80 14.27 4.85
CA LYS A 104 5.69 15.41 5.76
C LYS A 104 4.80 16.51 5.16
N CYS A 105 3.60 16.15 4.71
CA CYS A 105 2.71 17.08 4.02
C CYS A 105 2.28 18.27 4.90
N PHE A 106 2.14 18.06 6.20
CA PHE A 106 1.73 19.10 7.14
C PHE A 106 2.86 20.09 7.50
N ASP A 107 4.11 19.76 7.15
CA ASP A 107 5.27 20.65 7.36
C ASP A 107 5.50 21.59 6.15
N LEU A 108 4.72 21.45 5.07
CA LEU A 108 4.90 22.21 3.85
C LEU A 108 4.23 23.59 3.95
N ASP A 109 4.99 24.66 3.71
CA ASP A 109 4.44 25.98 3.42
C ASP A 109 4.60 26.25 1.91
N PHE A 110 3.48 26.51 1.23
CA PHE A 110 3.47 26.78 -0.20
C PHE A 110 3.78 28.25 -0.53
N GLY A 111 4.10 29.08 0.46
CA GLY A 111 4.44 30.49 0.28
C GLY A 111 3.30 31.39 -0.19
N MET A 112 2.05 30.96 -0.01
CA MET A 112 0.84 31.69 -0.40
C MET A 112 0.24 32.55 0.73
N GLY A 113 0.94 32.68 1.86
CA GLY A 113 0.44 33.40 3.05
C GLY A 113 -0.67 32.67 3.81
N LEU A 114 -0.95 31.41 3.48
CA LEU A 114 -1.99 30.59 4.11
C LEU A 114 -1.46 29.70 5.25
N GLY A 115 -0.13 29.69 5.45
CA GLY A 115 0.55 28.79 6.39
C GLY A 115 0.55 27.33 5.92
N ASN A 116 0.72 26.43 6.89
CA ASN A 116 0.81 24.99 6.63
C ASN A 116 -0.55 24.36 6.36
N PRO A 117 -0.61 23.25 5.58
CA PRO A 117 -1.85 22.53 5.32
C PRO A 117 -2.52 22.04 6.60
N VAL A 118 -3.82 22.25 6.71
CA VAL A 118 -4.64 21.76 7.83
C VAL A 118 -5.21 20.37 7.58
N ALA A 119 -5.24 19.94 6.30
CA ALA A 119 -5.73 18.62 5.92
C ALA A 119 -5.07 18.14 4.63
N VAL A 120 -4.86 16.85 4.53
CA VAL A 120 -4.46 16.16 3.29
C VAL A 120 -5.61 15.23 2.89
N ARG A 121 -6.03 15.33 1.64
CA ARG A 121 -7.12 14.52 1.08
C ARG A 121 -6.67 13.87 -0.21
N ARG A 122 -7.15 12.67 -0.47
CA ARG A 122 -7.05 12.08 -1.80
C ARG A 122 -8.19 12.60 -2.68
N PRO A 123 -7.93 12.82 -3.96
CA PRO A 123 -9.01 12.98 -4.92
C PRO A 123 -9.92 11.74 -4.90
N GLN A 124 -11.19 11.92 -5.24
CA GLN A 124 -12.09 10.79 -5.43
C GLN A 124 -11.65 10.02 -6.68
N PHE A 125 -11.36 8.72 -6.50
CA PHE A 125 -11.06 7.79 -7.59
C PHE A 125 -12.14 6.72 -7.66
N VAL A 126 -12.15 5.96 -8.73
CA VAL A 126 -12.86 4.69 -8.76
C VAL A 126 -12.35 3.84 -7.60
N THR A 127 -13.26 3.40 -6.75
CA THR A 127 -12.92 2.52 -5.62
C THR A 127 -12.45 1.17 -6.16
N LEU A 128 -11.32 0.70 -5.68
CA LEU A 128 -10.78 -0.61 -5.99
C LEU A 128 -10.84 -1.44 -4.70
N GLU A 129 -11.64 -2.48 -4.70
CA GLU A 129 -11.76 -3.39 -3.55
C GLU A 129 -10.39 -3.93 -3.13
N GLY A 130 -10.18 -4.11 -1.83
CA GLY A 130 -8.90 -4.56 -1.27
C GLY A 130 -7.81 -3.49 -1.20
N LEU A 131 -8.10 -2.23 -1.58
CA LEU A 131 -7.12 -1.15 -1.56
C LEU A 131 -7.12 -0.41 -0.20
N ILE A 132 -5.95 -0.34 0.41
CA ILE A 132 -5.70 0.29 1.72
C ILE A 132 -4.76 1.48 1.54
N TYR A 133 -5.17 2.63 2.08
CA TYR A 133 -4.36 3.84 2.08
C TYR A 133 -3.97 4.27 3.49
N PHE A 134 -2.69 4.45 3.73
CA PHE A 134 -2.20 5.13 4.92
C PHE A 134 -1.91 6.59 4.55
N MET A 135 -2.70 7.52 5.09
CA MET A 135 -2.51 8.95 4.87
C MET A 135 -1.29 9.49 5.65
N PRO A 136 -0.77 10.68 5.33
CA PRO A 136 0.29 11.32 6.10
C PRO A 136 -0.08 11.42 7.58
N LYS A 137 0.92 11.24 8.45
CA LYS A 137 0.72 11.43 9.90
C LYS A 137 0.26 12.85 10.18
N THR A 138 -0.77 12.96 10.99
CA THR A 138 -1.24 14.23 11.53
C THR A 138 -0.29 14.77 12.59
N LEU A 139 -0.50 16.02 13.03
CA LEU A 139 0.38 16.67 14.02
C LEU A 139 0.37 15.96 15.39
N ASP A 140 -0.72 15.28 15.75
CA ASP A 140 -0.84 14.46 16.97
C ASP A 140 -0.26 13.05 16.80
N GLY A 141 0.30 12.73 15.62
CA GLY A 141 0.93 11.44 15.30
C GLY A 141 -0.05 10.35 14.86
N SER A 142 -1.34 10.62 14.81
CA SER A 142 -2.32 9.66 14.28
C SER A 142 -2.19 9.48 12.77
N VAL A 143 -2.71 8.36 12.25
CA VAL A 143 -2.71 8.04 10.83
C VAL A 143 -4.13 7.70 10.40
N ILE A 144 -4.66 8.45 9.44
CA ILE A 144 -5.92 8.10 8.81
C ILE A 144 -5.67 6.95 7.83
N VAL A 145 -6.46 5.89 7.95
CA VAL A 145 -6.42 4.73 7.07
C VAL A 145 -7.71 4.67 6.27
N GLY A 146 -7.60 4.75 4.96
CA GLY A 146 -8.73 4.52 4.06
C GLY A 146 -8.78 3.04 3.66
N LEU A 147 -9.92 2.39 3.85
CA LEU A 147 -10.16 1.01 3.46
C LEU A 147 -11.22 1.00 2.36
N CYS A 148 -10.89 0.40 1.21
CA CYS A 148 -11.85 0.17 0.13
C CYS A 148 -12.37 -1.27 0.25
N LEU A 149 -13.50 -1.43 0.89
CA LEU A 149 -14.14 -2.72 1.18
C LEU A 149 -15.56 -2.75 0.62
N ARG A 150 -16.09 -3.95 0.43
CA ARG A 150 -17.52 -4.14 0.27
C ARG A 150 -18.25 -3.79 1.57
N ASN A 151 -19.49 -3.37 1.47
CA ASN A 151 -20.28 -2.98 2.64
C ASN A 151 -20.35 -4.14 3.66
N ASP A 152 -20.60 -5.36 3.20
CA ASP A 152 -20.71 -6.54 4.07
C ASP A 152 -19.41 -6.83 4.85
N ASP A 153 -18.24 -6.52 4.27
CA ASP A 153 -16.96 -6.73 4.93
C ASP A 153 -16.64 -5.56 5.87
N PHE A 154 -17.04 -4.34 5.50
CA PHE A 154 -16.94 -3.19 6.38
C PHE A 154 -17.78 -3.39 7.65
N ASP A 155 -19.04 -3.85 7.51
CA ASP A 155 -19.92 -4.12 8.64
C ASP A 155 -19.34 -5.16 9.60
N LYS A 156 -18.65 -6.19 9.09
CA LYS A 156 -17.95 -7.18 9.92
C LYS A 156 -16.76 -6.56 10.66
N ILE A 157 -15.95 -5.74 9.98
CA ILE A 157 -14.76 -5.13 10.58
C ILE A 157 -15.12 -4.18 11.71
N VAL A 158 -16.18 -3.37 11.57
CA VAL A 158 -16.60 -2.43 12.61
C VAL A 158 -17.19 -3.13 13.85
N LEU A 159 -17.59 -4.39 13.72
CA LEU A 159 -18.04 -5.23 14.83
C LEU A 159 -16.91 -6.07 15.46
N ASP A 160 -15.71 -6.08 14.89
CA ASP A 160 -14.57 -6.83 15.41
C ASP A 160 -13.81 -6.00 16.46
N ASP A 161 -14.03 -6.30 17.74
CA ASP A 161 -13.39 -5.66 18.88
C ASP A 161 -11.85 -5.77 18.82
N SER A 162 -11.31 -6.85 18.25
CA SER A 162 -9.86 -7.05 18.13
C SER A 162 -9.25 -6.05 17.13
N PHE A 163 -9.99 -5.73 16.08
CA PHE A 163 -9.59 -4.71 15.12
C PHE A 163 -9.85 -3.31 15.66
N MET A 164 -11.04 -3.05 16.20
CA MET A 164 -11.47 -1.73 16.66
C MET A 164 -10.70 -1.22 17.88
N ARG A 165 -9.98 -2.07 18.62
CA ARG A 165 -9.07 -1.61 19.68
C ARG A 165 -7.92 -0.71 19.17
N TYR A 166 -7.58 -0.79 17.88
CA TYR A 166 -6.47 -0.04 17.27
C TYR A 166 -6.91 1.19 16.48
N CYS A 167 -8.20 1.35 16.23
CA CYS A 167 -8.73 2.41 15.40
C CYS A 167 -10.14 2.82 15.81
N LYS A 168 -10.61 3.92 15.23
CA LYS A 168 -12.02 4.35 15.30
C LYS A 168 -12.48 4.74 13.89
N VAL A 169 -13.73 4.50 13.60
CA VAL A 169 -14.36 4.98 12.36
C VAL A 169 -14.56 6.49 12.46
N ILE A 170 -14.19 7.22 11.41
CA ILE A 170 -14.29 8.69 11.35
C ILE A 170 -15.11 9.20 10.17
N GLY A 171 -15.62 8.32 9.30
CA GLY A 171 -16.44 8.67 8.16
C GLY A 171 -16.43 7.59 7.10
#